data_0abeb689099f523249864b1c3de7e9e9
#
_entry.id   0abeb689099f523249864b1c3de7e9e9
#
_cell.length_a   1.000
_cell.length_b   1.000
_cell.length_c   1.000
_cell.angle_alpha   90.00
_cell.angle_beta   90.00
_cell.angle_gamma   90.00
#
_symmetry.space_group_name_H-M   'P 1'
#
loop_
_entity.id
_entity.type
_entity.pdbx_description
1 polymer ?
#
loop_
_entity_poly.entity_id
_entity_poly.type
_entity_poly.pdbx_seq_one_letter_code
_entity_poly.pdbx_strand_id
1 'polypeptide(L)'
;MMNSMEVKEIKKNRVSFSQYSTYLKCPHKWYLDYAKNLRVKDDNINTTFGTAIHHAFQTYLSALYNESVSAADSLDVKKLFLDKFNEEVKKIKDLKDDEFTEFTFDGHDIIDTFLKSANRIKYFPHTDYELVGIEIPLEIPIKNNVDFVGFIDIVLKERGKDIYKIIDFKTSSSGWNSYMKEDESKIAQLHLYKSVYSKKFNVPLNNIEVEFFIVKRKLYENVAFPQSRIQVFKPASGPTAIKESINTFIEFLNFAFKEDGSYNLDNTYIKIPGNAKKNCKYCVHYKKICDGKASK
;
A
#
# COMPACT_ATOMS: atom_id res chain seq x y z
N MET A 1 35.98 39.95 5.41
CA MET A 1 35.72 38.66 4.73
C MET A 1 34.80 37.86 5.63
N MET A 2 33.50 37.85 5.33
CA MET A 2 32.52 37.05 6.07
C MET A 2 32.54 35.64 5.47
N ASN A 3 32.95 34.65 6.30
CA ASN A 3 32.83 33.25 5.96
C ASN A 3 31.36 32.90 5.83
N SER A 4 30.90 32.60 4.64
CA SER A 4 29.61 31.96 4.40
C SER A 4 29.70 30.54 4.96
N MET A 5 29.13 30.30 6.14
CA MET A 5 28.84 28.94 6.60
C MET A 5 27.89 28.31 5.60
N GLU A 6 28.37 27.36 4.80
CA GLU A 6 27.51 26.43 4.08
C GLU A 6 26.65 25.67 5.11
N VAL A 7 25.39 26.05 5.21
CA VAL A 7 24.40 25.27 5.94
C VAL A 7 24.24 23.96 5.15
N LYS A 8 24.93 22.90 5.58
CA LYS A 8 24.65 21.53 5.09
C LYS A 8 23.18 21.26 5.35
N GLU A 9 22.40 21.19 4.29
CA GLU A 9 21.02 20.75 4.35
C GLU A 9 20.98 19.37 5.03
N ILE A 10 20.46 19.31 6.26
CA ILE A 10 20.34 18.06 7.01
C ILE A 10 19.28 17.27 6.26
N LYS A 11 19.69 16.21 5.56
CA LYS A 11 18.78 15.32 4.83
C LYS A 11 17.82 14.70 5.85
N LYS A 12 16.59 15.18 5.87
CA LYS A 12 15.55 14.66 6.75
C LYS A 12 15.31 13.18 6.48
N ASN A 13 15.17 12.41 7.54
CA ASN A 13 14.73 11.03 7.41
C ASN A 13 13.27 10.96 6.95
N ARG A 14 12.95 9.92 6.19
CA ARG A 14 11.62 9.69 5.64
C ARG A 14 11.07 8.38 6.18
N VAL A 15 9.81 8.37 6.55
CA VAL A 15 9.11 7.18 6.97
C VAL A 15 7.89 6.94 6.07
N SER A 16 7.77 5.72 5.56
CA SER A 16 6.60 5.30 4.79
C SER A 16 5.74 4.35 5.61
N PHE A 17 4.50 4.14 5.14
CA PHE A 17 3.65 3.08 5.71
C PHE A 17 4.34 1.70 5.68
N SER A 18 5.08 1.37 4.62
CA SER A 18 5.81 0.09 4.53
C SER A 18 6.84 -0.08 5.65
N GLN A 19 7.55 1.00 6.02
CA GLN A 19 8.42 0.98 7.19
C GLN A 19 7.64 0.71 8.47
N TYR A 20 6.56 1.46 8.70
CA TYR A 20 5.73 1.32 9.88
C TYR A 20 5.09 -0.07 9.99
N SER A 21 4.55 -0.60 8.89
CA SER A 21 4.03 -1.97 8.85
C SER A 21 5.09 -3.03 9.17
N THR A 22 6.34 -2.80 8.76
CA THR A 22 7.45 -3.70 9.13
C THR A 22 7.72 -3.64 10.63
N TYR A 23 7.70 -2.45 11.23
CA TYR A 23 7.86 -2.26 12.67
C TYR A 23 6.73 -2.94 13.46
N LEU A 24 5.47 -2.74 13.06
CA LEU A 24 4.32 -3.38 13.73
C LEU A 24 4.41 -4.91 13.73
N LYS A 25 4.91 -5.50 12.66
CA LYS A 25 5.09 -6.96 12.56
C LYS A 25 6.28 -7.47 13.38
N CYS A 26 7.39 -6.76 13.35
CA CYS A 26 8.60 -7.11 14.10
C CYS A 26 9.55 -5.89 14.19
N PRO A 27 9.58 -5.18 15.33
CA PRO A 27 10.49 -4.07 15.56
C PRO A 27 11.95 -4.40 15.23
N HIS A 28 12.41 -5.60 15.58
CA HIS A 28 13.79 -6.03 15.27
C HIS A 28 14.06 -6.15 13.77
N LYS A 29 13.06 -6.63 12.97
CA LYS A 29 13.19 -6.64 11.51
C LYS A 29 13.31 -5.22 10.96
N TRP A 30 12.47 -4.31 11.44
CA TRP A 30 12.55 -2.89 11.06
C TRP A 30 13.92 -2.30 11.38
N TYR A 31 14.46 -2.57 12.58
CA TYR A 31 15.78 -2.13 13.00
C TYR A 31 16.88 -2.62 12.07
N LEU A 32 16.85 -3.90 11.68
CA LEU A 32 17.82 -4.44 10.74
C LEU A 32 17.67 -3.83 9.34
N ASP A 33 16.44 -3.75 8.84
CA ASP A 33 16.16 -3.28 7.49
C ASP A 33 16.52 -1.79 7.31
N TYR A 34 16.09 -0.95 8.25
CA TYR A 34 16.14 0.51 8.09
C TYR A 34 17.23 1.16 8.93
N ALA A 35 17.25 0.92 10.24
CA ALA A 35 18.22 1.57 11.12
C ALA A 35 19.65 1.06 10.91
N LYS A 36 19.81 -0.22 10.60
CA LYS A 36 21.10 -0.83 10.25
C LYS A 36 21.37 -0.89 8.75
N ASN A 37 20.45 -0.44 7.92
CA ASN A 37 20.56 -0.43 6.45
C ASN A 37 20.91 -1.81 5.84
N LEU A 38 20.34 -2.88 6.42
CA LEU A 38 20.53 -4.27 5.97
C LEU A 38 19.34 -4.76 5.14
N ARG A 39 18.50 -3.86 4.65
CA ARG A 39 17.33 -4.21 3.83
C ARG A 39 17.76 -4.86 2.53
N VAL A 40 17.28 -6.07 2.31
CA VAL A 40 17.36 -6.73 1.01
C VAL A 40 16.06 -6.45 0.26
N LYS A 41 16.18 -5.90 -0.94
CA LYS A 41 15.04 -5.74 -1.83
C LYS A 41 14.70 -7.12 -2.40
N ASP A 42 13.55 -7.64 -2.01
CA ASP A 42 13.05 -8.93 -2.46
C ASP A 42 11.93 -8.67 -3.49
N ASP A 43 12.35 -8.51 -4.75
CA ASP A 43 11.41 -8.42 -5.86
C ASP A 43 10.90 -9.83 -6.14
N ASN A 44 9.62 -10.06 -5.91
CA ASN A 44 8.96 -11.35 -6.15
C ASN A 44 7.75 -11.17 -7.07
N ILE A 45 7.31 -12.26 -7.69
CA ILE A 45 6.27 -12.21 -8.70
C ILE A 45 4.95 -11.61 -8.19
N ASN A 46 4.60 -11.79 -6.90
CA ASN A 46 3.37 -11.21 -6.37
C ASN A 46 3.44 -9.68 -6.29
N THR A 47 4.60 -9.10 -5.93
CA THR A 47 4.77 -7.65 -5.87
C THR A 47 4.82 -7.03 -7.27
N THR A 48 5.52 -7.65 -8.21
CA THR A 48 5.61 -7.19 -9.60
C THR A 48 4.26 -7.29 -10.31
N PHE A 49 3.53 -8.38 -10.07
CA PHE A 49 2.15 -8.55 -10.56
C PHE A 49 1.21 -7.45 -10.01
N GLY A 50 1.29 -7.18 -8.71
CA GLY A 50 0.52 -6.10 -8.09
C GLY A 50 0.79 -4.76 -8.76
N THR A 51 2.07 -4.41 -8.98
CA THR A 51 2.47 -3.18 -9.67
C THR A 51 1.88 -3.09 -11.07
N ALA A 52 1.88 -4.20 -11.83
CA ALA A 52 1.34 -4.22 -13.20
C ALA A 52 -0.20 -4.07 -13.22
N ILE A 53 -0.92 -4.71 -12.30
CA ILE A 53 -2.37 -4.56 -12.15
C ILE A 53 -2.74 -3.13 -11.75
N HIS A 54 -2.03 -2.52 -10.78
CA HIS A 54 -2.25 -1.13 -10.39
C HIS A 54 -2.08 -0.20 -11.59
N HIS A 55 -0.98 -0.35 -12.34
CA HIS A 55 -0.71 0.45 -13.55
C HIS A 55 -1.85 0.36 -14.57
N ALA A 56 -2.31 -0.86 -14.87
CA ALA A 56 -3.39 -1.07 -15.83
C ALA A 56 -4.72 -0.43 -15.38
N PHE A 57 -5.08 -0.59 -14.10
CA PHE A 57 -6.29 0.00 -13.54
C PHE A 57 -6.23 1.52 -13.48
N GLN A 58 -5.12 2.07 -13.03
CA GLN A 58 -4.90 3.50 -12.93
C GLN A 58 -4.96 4.18 -14.31
N THR A 59 -4.36 3.57 -15.33
CA THR A 59 -4.40 4.07 -16.71
C THR A 59 -5.83 4.07 -17.25
N TYR A 60 -6.58 2.96 -17.07
CA TYR A 60 -7.98 2.88 -17.49
C TYR A 60 -8.85 3.93 -16.77
N LEU A 61 -8.72 4.06 -15.45
CA LEU A 61 -9.50 5.00 -14.67
C LEU A 61 -9.14 6.46 -14.97
N SER A 62 -7.89 6.74 -15.30
CA SER A 62 -7.49 8.07 -15.77
C SER A 62 -8.25 8.46 -17.04
N ALA A 63 -8.29 7.58 -18.03
CA ALA A 63 -9.03 7.82 -19.27
C ALA A 63 -10.55 7.90 -19.02
N LEU A 64 -11.10 7.04 -18.14
CA LEU A 64 -12.52 7.01 -17.80
C LEU A 64 -13.03 8.34 -17.22
N TYR A 65 -12.27 8.92 -16.30
CA TYR A 65 -12.68 10.12 -15.58
C TYR A 65 -12.27 11.43 -16.27
N ASN A 66 -11.12 11.46 -16.94
CA ASN A 66 -10.57 12.67 -17.54
C ASN A 66 -10.97 12.86 -19.01
N GLU A 67 -11.36 11.78 -19.69
CA GLU A 67 -11.72 11.82 -21.10
C GLU A 67 -13.16 11.33 -21.30
N SER A 68 -13.35 10.01 -21.44
CA SER A 68 -14.68 9.41 -21.62
C SER A 68 -14.68 7.91 -21.42
N VAL A 69 -15.89 7.33 -21.29
CA VAL A 69 -16.07 5.88 -21.32
C VAL A 69 -15.52 5.27 -22.61
N SER A 70 -15.76 5.91 -23.76
CA SER A 70 -15.28 5.43 -25.06
C SER A 70 -13.76 5.44 -25.14
N ALA A 71 -13.11 6.47 -24.62
CA ALA A 71 -11.65 6.56 -24.58
C ALA A 71 -11.07 5.45 -23.70
N ALA A 72 -11.62 5.26 -22.50
CA ALA A 72 -11.20 4.21 -21.59
C ALA A 72 -11.39 2.80 -22.20
N ASP A 73 -12.56 2.55 -22.79
CA ASP A 73 -12.91 1.25 -23.38
C ASP A 73 -12.12 0.96 -24.69
N SER A 74 -11.48 1.98 -25.31
CA SER A 74 -10.58 1.81 -26.45
C SER A 74 -9.16 1.36 -26.07
N LEU A 75 -8.81 1.42 -24.79
CA LEU A 75 -7.48 0.99 -24.31
C LEU A 75 -7.36 -0.54 -24.33
N ASP A 76 -6.25 -1.03 -24.82
CA ASP A 76 -5.86 -2.42 -24.62
C ASP A 76 -5.25 -2.60 -23.22
N VAL A 77 -6.15 -2.71 -22.22
CA VAL A 77 -5.77 -2.79 -20.80
C VAL A 77 -4.97 -4.06 -20.50
N LYS A 78 -5.21 -5.17 -21.25
CA LYS A 78 -4.42 -6.40 -21.13
C LYS A 78 -2.99 -6.19 -21.60
N LYS A 79 -2.82 -5.44 -22.70
CA LYS A 79 -1.49 -5.10 -23.20
C LYS A 79 -0.76 -4.17 -22.22
N LEU A 80 -1.43 -3.17 -21.66
CA LEU A 80 -0.85 -2.28 -20.63
C LEU A 80 -0.34 -3.08 -19.42
N PHE A 81 -1.15 -4.03 -18.94
CA PHE A 81 -0.75 -4.94 -17.87
C PHE A 81 0.46 -5.78 -18.27
N LEU A 82 0.42 -6.43 -19.45
CA LEU A 82 1.47 -7.35 -19.89
C LEU A 82 2.80 -6.63 -20.14
N ASP A 83 2.76 -5.45 -20.75
CA ASP A 83 3.96 -4.64 -20.99
C ASP A 83 4.61 -4.25 -19.64
N LYS A 84 3.80 -3.77 -18.68
CA LYS A 84 4.30 -3.42 -17.34
C LYS A 84 4.76 -4.65 -16.56
N PHE A 85 4.07 -5.77 -16.65
CA PHE A 85 4.46 -7.01 -15.98
C PHE A 85 5.79 -7.53 -16.54
N ASN A 86 5.96 -7.53 -17.85
CA ASN A 86 7.23 -7.89 -18.52
C ASN A 86 8.40 -6.98 -18.10
N GLU A 87 8.15 -5.68 -17.91
CA GLU A 87 9.17 -4.76 -17.37
C GLU A 87 9.58 -5.14 -15.95
N GLU A 88 8.60 -5.36 -15.08
CA GLU A 88 8.81 -5.59 -13.66
C GLU A 88 9.45 -6.95 -13.36
N VAL A 89 9.07 -8.01 -14.06
CA VAL A 89 9.61 -9.37 -13.83
C VAL A 89 11.10 -9.50 -14.17
N LYS A 90 11.66 -8.60 -14.99
CA LYS A 90 13.10 -8.56 -15.26
C LYS A 90 13.96 -8.34 -13.99
N LYS A 91 13.35 -7.85 -12.92
CA LYS A 91 13.99 -7.64 -11.62
C LYS A 91 14.06 -8.93 -10.78
N ILE A 92 13.31 -9.97 -11.17
CA ILE A 92 13.24 -11.24 -10.44
C ILE A 92 14.31 -12.19 -10.98
N LYS A 93 15.11 -12.72 -10.06
CA LYS A 93 16.03 -13.80 -10.37
C LYS A 93 15.28 -15.13 -10.32
N ASP A 94 15.62 -16.03 -11.20
CA ASP A 94 15.11 -17.42 -11.20
C ASP A 94 13.58 -17.55 -11.31
N LEU A 95 12.91 -16.63 -12.04
CA LEU A 95 11.49 -16.75 -12.38
C LEU A 95 11.29 -17.92 -13.36
N LYS A 96 10.32 -18.78 -13.06
CA LYS A 96 9.96 -19.90 -13.92
C LYS A 96 8.93 -19.48 -14.97
N ASP A 97 9.04 -20.05 -16.17
CA ASP A 97 8.15 -19.73 -17.29
C ASP A 97 6.68 -20.13 -17.01
N ASP A 98 6.47 -21.25 -16.33
CA ASP A 98 5.13 -21.71 -15.94
C ASP A 98 4.48 -20.76 -14.92
N GLU A 99 5.26 -20.26 -13.96
CA GLU A 99 4.80 -19.27 -12.99
C GLU A 99 4.45 -17.94 -13.67
N PHE A 100 5.31 -17.45 -14.56
CA PHE A 100 5.03 -16.24 -15.35
C PHE A 100 3.75 -16.39 -16.18
N THR A 101 3.58 -17.53 -16.84
CA THR A 101 2.41 -17.85 -17.66
C THR A 101 1.14 -17.86 -16.80
N GLU A 102 1.16 -18.53 -15.66
CA GLU A 102 0.03 -18.58 -14.73
C GLU A 102 -0.40 -17.18 -14.29
N PHE A 103 0.56 -16.35 -13.86
CA PHE A 103 0.26 -14.99 -13.42
C PHE A 103 -0.26 -14.10 -14.56
N THR A 104 0.20 -14.32 -15.78
CA THR A 104 -0.32 -13.61 -16.96
C THR A 104 -1.79 -13.94 -17.21
N PHE A 105 -2.19 -15.21 -17.17
CA PHE A 105 -3.60 -15.61 -17.30
C PHE A 105 -4.46 -15.03 -16.17
N ASP A 106 -3.99 -15.12 -14.93
CA ASP A 106 -4.69 -14.53 -13.79
C ASP A 106 -4.89 -13.02 -13.94
N GLY A 107 -3.90 -12.32 -14.48
CA GLY A 107 -3.98 -10.88 -14.77
C GLY A 107 -5.04 -10.55 -15.83
N HIS A 108 -5.09 -11.32 -16.91
CA HIS A 108 -6.12 -11.17 -17.94
C HIS A 108 -7.53 -11.39 -17.38
N ASP A 109 -7.74 -12.43 -16.57
CA ASP A 109 -9.02 -12.73 -15.92
C ASP A 109 -9.46 -11.61 -14.96
N ILE A 110 -8.51 -11.03 -14.22
CA ILE A 110 -8.77 -9.89 -13.35
C ILE A 110 -9.23 -8.69 -14.18
N ILE A 111 -8.53 -8.39 -15.27
CA ILE A 111 -8.84 -7.27 -16.16
C ILE A 111 -10.21 -7.47 -16.80
N ASP A 112 -10.51 -8.65 -17.34
CA ASP A 112 -11.82 -8.96 -17.92
C ASP A 112 -12.96 -8.78 -16.90
N THR A 113 -12.69 -9.10 -15.64
CA THR A 113 -13.67 -8.87 -14.57
C THR A 113 -13.80 -7.37 -14.25
N PHE A 114 -12.70 -6.65 -14.18
CA PHE A 114 -12.68 -5.23 -13.86
C PHE A 114 -13.39 -4.40 -14.94
N LEU A 115 -13.16 -4.70 -16.21
CA LEU A 115 -13.71 -3.96 -17.35
C LEU A 115 -15.22 -4.19 -17.59
N LYS A 116 -15.86 -5.18 -16.95
CA LYS A 116 -17.31 -5.38 -17.08
C LYS A 116 -18.05 -4.10 -16.70
N SER A 117 -18.93 -3.64 -17.58
CA SER A 117 -19.69 -2.39 -17.37
C SER A 117 -20.42 -2.35 -16.02
N ALA A 118 -20.98 -3.48 -15.58
CA ALA A 118 -21.63 -3.61 -14.27
C ALA A 118 -20.64 -3.33 -13.11
N ASN A 119 -19.40 -3.78 -13.20
CA ASN A 119 -18.38 -3.51 -12.18
C ASN A 119 -17.89 -2.07 -12.23
N ARG A 120 -17.71 -1.51 -13.42
CA ARG A 120 -17.37 -0.09 -13.60
C ARG A 120 -18.43 0.80 -12.96
N ILE A 121 -19.72 0.60 -13.28
CA ILE A 121 -20.83 1.38 -12.70
C ILE A 121 -20.88 1.19 -11.19
N LYS A 122 -20.70 -0.02 -10.70
CA LYS A 122 -20.79 -0.33 -9.27
C LYS A 122 -19.67 0.28 -8.44
N TYR A 123 -18.43 0.23 -8.92
CA TYR A 123 -17.25 0.57 -8.13
C TYR A 123 -16.63 1.91 -8.48
N PHE A 124 -16.80 2.35 -9.74
CA PHE A 124 -16.22 3.58 -10.27
C PHE A 124 -17.26 4.36 -11.09
N PRO A 125 -18.39 4.78 -10.46
CA PRO A 125 -19.46 5.50 -11.15
C PRO A 125 -18.99 6.91 -11.54
N HIS A 126 -18.48 7.04 -12.77
CA HIS A 126 -17.89 8.27 -13.30
C HIS A 126 -18.89 9.43 -13.46
N THR A 127 -20.20 9.13 -13.42
CA THR A 127 -21.27 10.15 -13.38
C THR A 127 -21.37 10.82 -12.01
N ASP A 128 -21.11 10.07 -10.94
CA ASP A 128 -21.31 10.49 -9.55
C ASP A 128 -20.04 11.06 -8.92
N TYR A 129 -18.88 10.67 -9.46
CA TYR A 129 -17.58 11.10 -8.96
C TYR A 129 -16.73 11.75 -10.04
N GLU A 130 -15.81 12.58 -9.61
CA GLU A 130 -14.69 13.11 -10.39
C GLU A 130 -13.36 12.60 -9.83
N LEU A 131 -12.37 12.43 -10.70
CA LEU A 131 -11.02 12.01 -10.31
C LEU A 131 -10.25 13.22 -9.76
N VAL A 132 -9.86 13.16 -8.49
CA VAL A 132 -8.95 14.15 -7.89
C VAL A 132 -7.52 13.86 -8.31
N GLY A 133 -7.14 12.59 -8.35
CA GLY A 133 -5.84 12.18 -8.86
C GLY A 133 -5.52 10.70 -8.62
N ILE A 134 -4.44 10.28 -9.26
CA ILE A 134 -3.83 8.96 -9.19
C ILE A 134 -2.41 9.13 -8.67
N GLU A 135 -1.93 8.18 -7.84
CA GLU A 135 -0.61 8.22 -7.22
C GLU A 135 -0.36 9.58 -6.53
N ILE A 136 -1.36 10.05 -5.76
CA ILE A 136 -1.25 11.33 -5.07
C ILE A 136 -0.15 11.27 -4.01
N PRO A 137 0.92 12.07 -4.14
CA PRO A 137 2.00 12.03 -3.19
C PRO A 137 1.57 12.63 -1.85
N LEU A 138 1.79 11.86 -0.80
CA LEU A 138 1.68 12.31 0.59
C LEU A 138 3.09 12.54 1.12
N GLU A 139 3.47 13.79 1.28
CA GLU A 139 4.73 14.18 1.92
C GLU A 139 4.45 15.33 2.87
N ILE A 140 4.60 15.07 4.16
CA ILE A 140 4.39 16.07 5.20
C ILE A 140 5.39 15.85 6.34
N PRO A 141 5.89 16.92 6.98
CA PRO A 141 6.62 16.81 8.23
C PRO A 141 5.69 16.33 9.34
N ILE A 142 6.14 15.37 10.15
CA ILE A 142 5.31 14.83 11.22
C ILE A 142 5.88 15.18 12.59
N LYS A 143 6.94 14.50 12.99
CA LYS A 143 7.58 14.63 14.31
C LYS A 143 9.04 14.20 14.24
N ASN A 144 9.85 14.64 15.22
CA ASN A 144 11.25 14.26 15.32
C ASN A 144 12.03 14.53 14.02
N ASN A 145 11.77 15.64 13.36
CA ASN A 145 12.39 16.01 12.08
C ASN A 145 12.32 14.89 11.01
N VAL A 146 11.23 14.12 11.01
CA VAL A 146 10.96 13.04 10.06
C VAL A 146 9.77 13.42 9.20
N ASP A 147 9.88 13.19 7.88
CA ASP A 147 8.78 13.38 6.93
C ASP A 147 8.06 12.05 6.68
N PHE A 148 6.73 12.07 6.72
CA PHE A 148 5.95 10.94 6.20
C PHE A 148 5.91 11.02 4.68
N VAL A 149 6.12 9.87 4.04
CA VAL A 149 6.02 9.75 2.58
C VAL A 149 5.13 8.58 2.21
N GLY A 150 4.28 8.79 1.22
CA GLY A 150 3.40 7.75 0.67
C GLY A 150 2.76 8.21 -0.62
N PHE A 151 2.04 7.30 -1.25
CA PHE A 151 1.24 7.60 -2.44
C PHE A 151 -0.13 6.96 -2.25
N ILE A 152 -1.17 7.71 -2.58
CA ILE A 152 -2.53 7.19 -2.61
C ILE A 152 -2.82 6.75 -4.03
N ASP A 153 -3.22 5.49 -4.20
CA ASP A 153 -3.47 4.93 -5.53
C ASP A 153 -4.51 5.74 -6.31
N ILE A 154 -5.66 6.06 -5.67
CA ILE A 154 -6.73 6.87 -6.29
C ILE A 154 -7.46 7.70 -5.23
N VAL A 155 -7.78 8.93 -5.58
CA VAL A 155 -8.74 9.77 -4.85
C VAL A 155 -9.84 10.22 -5.80
N LEU A 156 -11.07 9.94 -5.41
CA LEU A 156 -12.29 10.41 -6.07
C LEU A 156 -12.98 11.45 -5.19
N LYS A 157 -13.69 12.40 -5.82
CA LYS A 157 -14.56 13.36 -5.13
C LYS A 157 -15.99 13.20 -5.65
N GLU A 158 -16.97 13.14 -4.76
CA GLU A 158 -18.39 13.10 -5.14
C GLU A 158 -18.80 14.43 -5.77
N ARG A 159 -19.43 14.37 -6.95
CA ARG A 159 -19.84 15.57 -7.70
C ARG A 159 -20.84 16.38 -6.90
N GLY A 160 -20.59 17.68 -6.81
CA GLY A 160 -21.46 18.61 -6.07
C GLY A 160 -21.38 18.50 -4.54
N LYS A 161 -20.49 17.66 -4.01
CA LYS A 161 -20.27 17.53 -2.57
C LYS A 161 -18.78 17.66 -2.22
N ASP A 162 -18.52 18.01 -0.97
CA ASP A 162 -17.15 18.02 -0.44
C ASP A 162 -16.83 16.70 0.27
N ILE A 163 -17.08 15.57 -0.43
CA ILE A 163 -16.84 14.21 0.06
C ILE A 163 -15.82 13.54 -0.84
N TYR A 164 -14.78 13.01 -0.24
CA TYR A 164 -13.65 12.38 -0.91
C TYR A 164 -13.61 10.90 -0.59
N LYS A 165 -13.20 10.09 -1.54
CA LYS A 165 -13.00 8.66 -1.38
C LYS A 165 -11.56 8.29 -1.73
N ILE A 166 -10.81 7.82 -0.75
CA ILE A 166 -9.47 7.26 -0.92
C ILE A 166 -9.60 5.77 -1.15
N ILE A 167 -9.07 5.30 -2.27
CA ILE A 167 -9.07 3.88 -2.65
C ILE A 167 -7.64 3.40 -2.75
N ASP A 168 -7.34 2.31 -2.08
CA ASP A 168 -6.06 1.63 -2.14
C ASP A 168 -6.27 0.25 -2.77
N PHE A 169 -5.60 0.00 -3.89
CA PHE A 169 -5.68 -1.26 -4.61
C PHE A 169 -4.85 -2.35 -3.91
N LYS A 170 -5.41 -3.53 -3.86
CA LYS A 170 -4.68 -4.70 -3.36
C LYS A 170 -4.90 -5.91 -4.28
N THR A 171 -3.82 -6.58 -4.63
CA THR A 171 -3.89 -7.92 -5.19
C THR A 171 -3.74 -8.95 -4.08
N SER A 172 -4.52 -10.02 -4.14
CA SER A 172 -4.49 -11.09 -3.15
C SER A 172 -4.74 -12.43 -3.83
N SER A 173 -4.10 -13.50 -3.39
CA SER A 173 -4.33 -14.83 -3.96
C SER A 173 -5.81 -15.22 -3.89
N SER A 174 -6.46 -15.07 -2.73
CA SER A 174 -7.86 -15.52 -2.50
C SER A 174 -8.77 -14.47 -1.86
N GLY A 175 -8.29 -13.22 -1.72
CA GLY A 175 -8.97 -12.15 -1.01
C GLY A 175 -8.62 -12.10 0.47
N TRP A 176 -9.30 -11.22 1.20
CA TRP A 176 -9.08 -11.02 2.64
C TRP A 176 -10.20 -11.68 3.45
N ASN A 177 -9.82 -12.60 4.32
CA ASN A 177 -10.71 -13.18 5.33
C ASN A 177 -10.88 -12.22 6.53
N SER A 178 -11.71 -12.59 7.52
CA SER A 178 -11.95 -11.77 8.73
C SER A 178 -10.66 -11.41 9.44
N TYR A 179 -9.78 -12.39 9.65
CA TYR A 179 -8.49 -12.17 10.32
C TYR A 179 -7.60 -11.14 9.60
N MET A 180 -7.56 -11.17 8.26
CA MET A 180 -6.80 -10.18 7.48
C MET A 180 -7.43 -8.80 7.51
N LYS A 181 -8.75 -8.71 7.66
CA LYS A 181 -9.49 -7.45 7.78
C LYS A 181 -9.35 -6.82 9.16
N GLU A 182 -9.05 -7.60 10.17
CA GLU A 182 -8.79 -7.16 11.55
C GLU A 182 -7.31 -6.84 11.80
N ASP A 183 -6.44 -7.12 10.83
CA ASP A 183 -5.00 -6.86 10.94
C ASP A 183 -4.70 -5.36 10.95
N GLU A 184 -4.43 -4.83 12.14
CA GLU A 184 -4.10 -3.42 12.35
C GLU A 184 -2.93 -2.95 11.48
N SER A 185 -1.95 -3.83 11.21
CA SER A 185 -0.84 -3.52 10.32
C SER A 185 -1.24 -3.26 8.87
N LYS A 186 -2.49 -3.57 8.48
CA LYS A 186 -3.07 -3.25 7.17
C LYS A 186 -3.97 -2.01 7.26
N ILE A 187 -4.89 -2.02 8.24
CA ILE A 187 -5.85 -0.93 8.45
C ILE A 187 -5.15 0.41 8.65
N ALA A 188 -4.04 0.43 9.39
CA ALA A 188 -3.25 1.62 9.65
C ALA A 188 -2.81 2.35 8.38
N GLN A 189 -2.69 1.68 7.22
CA GLN A 189 -2.38 2.35 5.96
C GLN A 189 -3.43 3.40 5.60
N LEU A 190 -4.69 2.99 5.57
CA LEU A 190 -5.79 3.90 5.21
C LEU A 190 -6.04 4.95 6.28
N HIS A 191 -5.82 4.62 7.56
CA HIS A 191 -5.92 5.60 8.64
C HIS A 191 -4.86 6.70 8.52
N LEU A 192 -3.61 6.33 8.26
CA LEU A 192 -2.53 7.28 8.00
C LEU A 192 -2.80 8.11 6.76
N TYR A 193 -3.20 7.47 5.65
CA TYR A 193 -3.51 8.18 4.41
C TYR A 193 -4.64 9.17 4.59
N LYS A 194 -5.75 8.78 5.24
CA LYS A 194 -6.86 9.67 5.57
C LYS A 194 -6.42 10.87 6.42
N SER A 195 -5.65 10.61 7.47
CA SER A 195 -5.17 11.67 8.37
C SER A 195 -4.20 12.64 7.68
N VAL A 196 -3.26 12.10 6.91
CA VAL A 196 -2.26 12.90 6.19
C VAL A 196 -2.91 13.68 5.04
N TYR A 197 -3.84 13.06 4.30
CA TYR A 197 -4.61 13.72 3.24
C TYR A 197 -5.43 14.88 3.81
N SER A 198 -6.17 14.64 4.89
CA SER A 198 -6.94 15.67 5.60
C SER A 198 -6.06 16.86 5.97
N LYS A 199 -4.90 16.61 6.57
CA LYS A 199 -3.97 17.67 6.97
C LYS A 199 -3.34 18.40 5.79
N LYS A 200 -2.90 17.66 4.76
CA LYS A 200 -2.19 18.23 3.61
C LYS A 200 -3.09 19.09 2.73
N PHE A 201 -4.33 18.64 2.52
CA PHE A 201 -5.29 19.29 1.60
C PHE A 201 -6.40 20.07 2.31
N ASN A 202 -6.31 20.17 3.64
CA ASN A 202 -7.29 20.87 4.48
C ASN A 202 -8.74 20.36 4.28
N VAL A 203 -8.91 19.05 4.12
CA VAL A 203 -10.21 18.38 3.99
C VAL A 203 -10.61 17.82 5.36
N PRO A 204 -11.83 18.11 5.87
CA PRO A 204 -12.29 17.55 7.13
C PRO A 204 -12.27 16.02 7.13
N LEU A 205 -11.81 15.40 8.23
CA LEU A 205 -11.73 13.93 8.33
C LEU A 205 -13.07 13.23 8.03
N ASN A 206 -14.18 13.82 8.46
CA ASN A 206 -15.52 13.25 8.25
C ASN A 206 -15.94 13.28 6.76
N ASN A 207 -15.28 14.09 5.95
CA ASN A 207 -15.54 14.20 4.52
C ASN A 207 -14.69 13.22 3.70
N ILE A 208 -13.91 12.36 4.34
CA ILE A 208 -13.04 11.41 3.67
C ILE A 208 -13.49 9.99 4.00
N GLU A 209 -13.92 9.25 2.99
CA GLU A 209 -14.11 7.80 3.03
C GLU A 209 -12.81 7.09 2.61
N VAL A 210 -12.60 5.90 3.14
CA VAL A 210 -11.44 5.07 2.78
C VAL A 210 -11.86 3.64 2.52
N GLU A 211 -11.28 3.01 1.50
CA GLU A 211 -11.54 1.60 1.20
C GLU A 211 -10.35 0.91 0.54
N PHE A 212 -10.23 -0.37 0.81
CA PHE A 212 -9.40 -1.27 0.02
C PHE A 212 -10.21 -1.88 -1.10
N PHE A 213 -9.73 -1.75 -2.33
CA PHE A 213 -10.26 -2.45 -3.49
C PHE A 213 -9.37 -3.65 -3.77
N ILE A 214 -9.85 -4.83 -3.41
CA ILE A 214 -9.07 -6.06 -3.40
C ILE A 214 -9.48 -6.92 -4.59
N VAL A 215 -8.52 -7.25 -5.45
CA VAL A 215 -8.73 -8.21 -6.54
C VAL A 215 -8.09 -9.55 -6.20
N LYS A 216 -8.88 -10.62 -6.39
CA LYS A 216 -8.46 -11.99 -6.13
C LYS A 216 -7.80 -12.56 -7.38
N ARG A 217 -6.58 -13.02 -7.25
CA ARG A 217 -5.86 -13.69 -8.32
C ARG A 217 -6.47 -15.05 -8.64
N LYS A 218 -6.77 -15.83 -7.61
CA LYS A 218 -7.40 -17.14 -7.74
C LYS A 218 -8.83 -17.14 -7.21
N LEU A 219 -9.70 -17.88 -7.86
CA LEU A 219 -11.00 -18.27 -7.35
C LEU A 219 -10.96 -19.77 -7.03
N TYR A 220 -11.72 -20.20 -6.02
CA TYR A 220 -11.80 -21.62 -5.69
C TYR A 220 -12.62 -22.34 -6.76
N GLU A 221 -12.14 -23.50 -7.19
CA GLU A 221 -12.89 -24.40 -8.06
C GLU A 221 -13.92 -25.20 -7.26
N ASN A 222 -14.95 -25.69 -7.94
CA ASN A 222 -15.95 -26.60 -7.36
C ASN A 222 -16.64 -26.10 -6.09
N VAL A 223 -16.96 -24.82 -6.02
CA VAL A 223 -17.74 -24.24 -4.92
C VAL A 223 -19.22 -24.12 -5.27
N ALA A 224 -20.07 -24.30 -4.25
CA ALA A 224 -21.53 -24.27 -4.43
C ALA A 224 -22.10 -22.90 -4.84
N PHE A 225 -21.36 -21.80 -4.59
CA PHE A 225 -21.80 -20.43 -4.86
C PHE A 225 -20.82 -19.68 -5.73
N PRO A 226 -21.32 -18.80 -6.65
CA PRO A 226 -20.46 -17.92 -7.44
C PRO A 226 -19.59 -17.06 -6.55
N GLN A 227 -18.30 -16.96 -6.88
CA GLN A 227 -17.35 -16.10 -6.18
C GLN A 227 -17.17 -14.80 -6.92
N SER A 228 -17.09 -13.71 -6.17
CA SER A 228 -16.67 -12.42 -6.71
C SER A 228 -15.13 -12.35 -6.72
N ARG A 229 -14.54 -11.97 -7.87
CA ARG A 229 -13.12 -11.68 -7.98
C ARG A 229 -12.77 -10.35 -7.31
N ILE A 230 -13.74 -9.44 -7.19
CA ILE A 230 -13.59 -8.14 -6.53
C ILE A 230 -14.16 -8.21 -5.12
N GLN A 231 -13.41 -7.71 -4.16
CA GLN A 231 -13.80 -7.54 -2.77
C GLN A 231 -13.48 -6.11 -2.33
N VAL A 232 -14.47 -5.39 -1.84
CA VAL A 232 -14.25 -4.09 -1.20
C VAL A 232 -14.27 -4.27 0.31
N PHE A 233 -13.32 -3.65 0.98
CA PHE A 233 -13.27 -3.61 2.43
C PHE A 233 -13.10 -2.16 2.91
N LYS A 234 -14.08 -1.70 3.70
CA LYS A 234 -14.07 -0.39 4.35
C LYS A 234 -13.77 -0.60 5.85
N PRO A 235 -12.56 -0.31 6.32
CA PRO A 235 -12.28 -0.36 7.75
C PRO A 235 -13.05 0.73 8.49
N ALA A 236 -13.34 0.49 9.77
CA ALA A 236 -13.85 1.56 10.65
C ALA A 236 -12.83 2.70 10.67
N SER A 237 -13.23 3.88 10.22
CA SER A 237 -12.35 5.04 10.06
C SER A 237 -12.93 6.33 10.65
N GLY A 238 -13.72 6.18 11.72
CA GLY A 238 -14.20 7.30 12.53
C GLY A 238 -13.08 7.98 13.33
N PRO A 239 -13.34 9.15 13.92
CA PRO A 239 -12.32 9.95 14.62
C PRO A 239 -11.53 9.18 15.68
N THR A 240 -12.19 8.30 16.44
CA THR A 240 -11.53 7.49 17.47
C THR A 240 -10.53 6.51 16.88
N ALA A 241 -10.94 5.71 15.88
CA ALA A 241 -10.05 4.74 15.23
C ALA A 241 -8.85 5.41 14.55
N ILE A 242 -9.09 6.56 13.89
CA ILE A 242 -8.00 7.36 13.31
C ILE A 242 -7.03 7.84 14.39
N LYS A 243 -7.56 8.39 15.49
CA LYS A 243 -6.74 8.89 16.59
C LYS A 243 -5.87 7.79 17.22
N GLU A 244 -6.43 6.62 17.44
CA GLU A 244 -5.69 5.45 17.96
C GLU A 244 -4.54 5.05 17.04
N SER A 245 -4.81 4.88 15.75
CA SER A 245 -3.78 4.55 14.76
C SER A 245 -2.68 5.61 14.67
N ILE A 246 -3.06 6.90 14.74
CA ILE A 246 -2.08 8.00 14.72
C ILE A 246 -1.23 8.01 16.00
N ASN A 247 -1.84 7.78 17.17
CA ASN A 247 -1.10 7.70 18.42
C ASN A 247 -0.05 6.58 18.39
N THR A 248 -0.43 5.36 17.96
CA THR A 248 0.50 4.23 17.81
C THR A 248 1.62 4.54 16.82
N PHE A 249 1.29 5.25 15.73
CA PHE A 249 2.31 5.70 14.78
C PHE A 249 3.26 6.74 15.38
N ILE A 250 2.77 7.69 16.20
CA ILE A 250 3.61 8.66 16.91
C ILE A 250 4.48 7.97 17.97
N GLU A 251 3.97 6.96 18.67
CA GLU A 251 4.76 6.13 19.60
C GLU A 251 5.91 5.43 18.87
N PHE A 252 5.65 4.86 17.69
CA PHE A 252 6.72 4.32 16.85
C PHE A 252 7.77 5.38 16.51
N LEU A 253 7.37 6.59 16.09
CA LEU A 253 8.31 7.66 15.76
C LEU A 253 9.16 8.07 16.97
N ASN A 254 8.54 8.21 18.15
CA ASN A 254 9.26 8.55 19.38
C ASN A 254 10.24 7.47 19.81
N PHE A 255 9.93 6.21 19.55
CA PHE A 255 10.79 5.08 19.88
C PHE A 255 11.93 4.92 18.87
N ALA A 256 11.61 5.07 17.59
CA ALA A 256 12.51 4.70 16.50
C ALA A 256 13.46 5.82 16.06
N PHE A 257 13.09 7.09 16.35
CA PHE A 257 13.86 8.27 15.92
C PHE A 257 14.16 9.20 17.08
N LYS A 258 15.35 9.81 17.05
CA LYS A 258 15.75 10.91 17.93
C LYS A 258 15.10 12.23 17.46
N GLU A 259 15.15 13.27 18.26
CA GLU A 259 14.55 14.58 17.93
C GLU A 259 15.14 15.22 16.65
N ASP A 260 16.40 14.94 16.35
CA ASP A 260 17.08 15.40 15.14
C ASP A 260 16.71 14.61 13.86
N GLY A 261 15.85 13.59 13.98
CA GLY A 261 15.42 12.72 12.90
C GLY A 261 16.34 11.53 12.65
N SER A 262 17.46 11.40 13.36
CA SER A 262 18.31 10.21 13.25
C SER A 262 17.64 8.98 13.87
N TYR A 263 18.01 7.79 13.40
CA TYR A 263 17.53 6.54 14.02
C TYR A 263 18.05 6.41 15.45
N ASN A 264 17.15 6.04 16.35
CA ASN A 264 17.51 5.76 17.74
C ASN A 264 18.10 4.35 17.86
N LEU A 265 19.41 4.25 17.80
CA LEU A 265 20.14 2.98 17.88
C LEU A 265 20.33 2.46 19.32
N ASP A 266 20.00 3.27 20.32
CA ASP A 266 20.20 2.98 21.73
C ASP A 266 19.04 2.14 22.29
N ASN A 267 17.90 2.11 21.61
CA ASN A 267 16.72 1.33 22.00
C ASN A 267 16.87 -0.16 21.67
N THR A 268 16.26 -0.99 22.50
CA THR A 268 16.17 -2.44 22.24
C THR A 268 14.94 -2.75 21.41
N TYR A 269 15.14 -3.20 20.18
CA TYR A 269 14.08 -3.57 19.25
C TYR A 269 13.73 -5.06 19.41
N ILE A 270 12.56 -5.32 19.99
CA ILE A 270 12.11 -6.66 20.32
C ILE A 270 11.88 -7.54 19.08
N LYS A 271 12.15 -8.84 19.22
CA LYS A 271 11.88 -9.85 18.19
C LYS A 271 10.46 -10.39 18.38
N ILE A 272 9.63 -10.32 17.35
CA ILE A 272 8.27 -10.86 17.34
C ILE A 272 8.17 -11.93 16.24
N PRO A 273 8.50 -13.19 16.55
CA PRO A 273 8.42 -14.27 15.57
C PRO A 273 6.98 -14.58 15.14
N GLY A 274 5.99 -14.25 15.97
CA GLY A 274 4.59 -14.60 15.77
C GLY A 274 4.31 -16.09 16.03
N ASN A 275 3.02 -16.46 16.07
CA ASN A 275 2.61 -17.85 16.24
C ASN A 275 3.21 -18.73 15.12
N ALA A 276 3.73 -19.89 15.49
CA ALA A 276 4.44 -20.79 14.57
C ALA A 276 5.53 -20.10 13.71
N LYS A 277 6.15 -19.04 14.25
CA LYS A 277 7.15 -18.20 13.54
C LYS A 277 6.65 -17.59 12.24
N LYS A 278 5.37 -17.25 12.16
CA LYS A 278 4.73 -16.67 10.97
C LYS A 278 5.49 -15.46 10.41
N ASN A 279 6.00 -14.57 11.30
CA ASN A 279 6.75 -13.38 10.89
C ASN A 279 8.18 -13.70 10.42
N CYS A 280 8.70 -14.89 10.74
CA CYS A 280 10.03 -15.32 10.34
C CYS A 280 10.03 -16.10 9.03
N LYS A 281 8.90 -16.70 8.63
CA LYS A 281 8.82 -17.63 7.48
C LYS A 281 9.43 -17.04 6.19
N TYR A 282 9.21 -15.75 5.94
CA TYR A 282 9.72 -15.06 4.76
C TYR A 282 10.66 -13.91 5.12
N CYS A 283 11.25 -13.94 6.33
CA CYS A 283 12.18 -12.91 6.78
C CYS A 283 13.58 -13.22 6.28
N VAL A 284 14.16 -12.33 5.50
CA VAL A 284 15.51 -12.48 4.91
C VAL A 284 16.62 -12.57 5.95
N HIS A 285 16.35 -12.09 7.18
CA HIS A 285 17.31 -12.12 8.30
C HIS A 285 17.24 -13.41 9.13
N TYR A 286 16.14 -14.16 9.00
CA TYR A 286 15.96 -15.39 9.78
C TYR A 286 17.00 -16.44 9.41
N LYS A 287 17.60 -17.06 10.41
CA LYS A 287 18.72 -18.04 10.31
C LYS A 287 20.02 -17.48 9.71
N LYS A 288 20.10 -16.19 9.40
CA LYS A 288 21.33 -15.53 8.96
C LYS A 288 21.94 -14.69 10.10
N ILE A 289 21.23 -13.67 10.55
CA ILE A 289 21.64 -12.75 11.61
C ILE A 289 20.60 -12.66 12.75
N CYS A 290 19.47 -13.37 12.62
CA CYS A 290 18.41 -13.45 13.62
C CYS A 290 18.00 -14.90 13.84
N ASP A 291 17.93 -15.34 15.10
CA ASP A 291 17.56 -16.70 15.49
C ASP A 291 16.04 -16.98 15.48
N GLY A 292 15.24 -15.95 15.32
CA GLY A 292 13.77 -16.04 15.33
C GLY A 292 13.20 -16.49 16.68
N LYS A 293 13.91 -16.26 17.78
CA LYS A 293 13.37 -16.43 19.13
C LYS A 293 12.77 -15.12 19.61
N ALA A 294 11.66 -15.18 20.33
CA ALA A 294 11.09 -13.98 20.94
C ALA A 294 12.11 -13.34 21.90
N SER A 295 12.14 -12.01 21.95
CA SER A 295 12.86 -11.31 23.01
C SER A 295 12.15 -11.60 24.34
N LYS A 296 12.94 -11.88 25.38
CA LYS A 296 12.45 -12.03 26.75
C LYS A 296 12.08 -10.66 27.31
#